data_30f755eeec69cea7729ac3dc4b865791
#
_entry.id   30f755eeec69cea7729ac3dc4b865791
#
_cell.length_a   1.000
_cell.length_b   1.000
_cell.length_c   1.000
_cell.angle_alpha   90.00
_cell.angle_beta   90.00
_cell.angle_gamma   90.00
#
_symmetry.space_group_name_H-M   'P 1'
#
loop_
_entity.id
_entity.type
_entity.pdbx_description
1 polymer ?
#
loop_
_entity_poly.entity_id
_entity_poly.type
_entity_poly.pdbx_seq_one_letter_code
_entity_poly.pdbx_strand_id
1 'polypeptide(L)'
;MCIRDRLTAIVALMHFYFAWLELFAWTTKAKKVFKNFPADLFEPTKSMAANQGLYNSFLAVGLVWSLLIKDTIWGFNIALFFLFCVTAAGIYGAFSISKKIFYVQAVPAIIAIILYLIANLSLIHI
;
A
#
# COMPACT_ATOMS: atom_id res chain seq x y z
N MET A 1 -13.31 -15.82 1.77
CA MET A 1 -12.59 -14.58 2.08
C MET A 1 -13.57 -13.42 2.13
N CYS A 2 -13.63 -12.70 3.23
CA CYS A 2 -14.55 -11.59 3.39
C CYS A 2 -14.05 -10.33 2.65
N ILE A 3 -14.92 -9.31 2.53
CA ILE A 3 -14.62 -8.09 1.75
C ILE A 3 -13.38 -7.38 2.27
N ARG A 4 -13.24 -7.24 3.60
CA ARG A 4 -12.06 -6.58 4.19
C ARG A 4 -10.76 -7.29 3.81
N ASP A 5 -10.75 -8.62 3.81
CA ASP A 5 -9.57 -9.40 3.47
C ASP A 5 -9.23 -9.28 1.98
N ARG A 6 -10.25 -9.27 1.13
CA ARG A 6 -10.05 -9.04 -0.31
C ARG A 6 -9.45 -7.66 -0.56
N LEU A 7 -9.98 -6.64 0.11
CA LEU A 7 -9.46 -5.29 -0.06
C LEU A 7 -8.03 -5.17 0.48
N THR A 8 -7.73 -5.81 1.60
CA THR A 8 -6.37 -5.89 2.14
C THR A 8 -5.42 -6.57 1.16
N ALA A 9 -5.86 -7.66 0.53
CA ALA A 9 -5.07 -8.34 -0.51
C ALA A 9 -4.82 -7.44 -1.72
N ILE A 10 -5.82 -6.66 -2.14
CA ILE A 10 -5.67 -5.70 -3.24
C ILE A 10 -4.64 -4.64 -2.88
N VAL A 11 -4.72 -4.08 -1.67
CA VAL A 11 -3.73 -3.09 -1.20
C VAL A 11 -2.33 -3.70 -1.19
N ALA A 12 -2.18 -4.94 -0.73
CA ALA A 12 -0.90 -5.65 -0.75
C ALA A 12 -0.35 -5.81 -2.17
N LEU A 13 -1.21 -6.25 -3.11
CA LEU A 13 -0.81 -6.42 -4.52
C LEU A 13 -0.39 -5.09 -5.15
N MET A 14 -1.10 -4.01 -4.86
CA MET A 14 -0.73 -2.67 -5.34
C MET A 14 0.66 -2.27 -4.84
N HIS A 15 0.97 -2.54 -3.58
CA HIS A 15 2.27 -2.20 -3.01
C HIS A 15 3.40 -3.09 -3.54
N PHE A 16 3.14 -4.37 -3.84
CA PHE A 16 4.10 -5.20 -4.58
C PHE A 16 4.35 -4.65 -5.98
N TYR A 17 3.32 -4.17 -6.66
CA TYR A 17 3.47 -3.56 -7.99
C TYR A 17 4.32 -2.28 -7.91
N PHE A 18 4.05 -1.41 -6.94
CA PHE A 18 4.87 -0.21 -6.73
C PHE A 18 6.32 -0.58 -6.40
N ALA A 19 6.52 -1.58 -5.54
CA ALA A 19 7.85 -2.06 -5.21
C ALA A 19 8.59 -2.55 -6.46
N TRP A 20 7.91 -3.29 -7.33
CA TRP A 20 8.50 -3.78 -8.57
C TRP A 20 8.90 -2.62 -9.51
N LEU A 21 8.02 -1.63 -9.69
CA LEU A 21 8.32 -0.45 -10.49
C LEU A 21 9.56 0.29 -9.96
N GLU A 22 9.62 0.47 -8.66
CA GLU A 22 10.66 1.26 -8.03
C GLU A 22 11.99 0.53 -7.92
N LEU A 23 11.96 -0.79 -7.71
CA LEU A 23 13.18 -1.60 -7.59
C LEU A 23 13.77 -1.98 -8.95
N PHE A 24 12.93 -2.34 -9.92
CA PHE A 24 13.41 -3.00 -11.15
C PHE A 24 13.03 -2.27 -12.44
N ALA A 25 12.08 -1.38 -12.42
CA ALA A 25 11.55 -0.77 -13.64
C ALA A 25 11.48 0.77 -13.58
N TRP A 26 12.25 1.38 -12.68
CA TRP A 26 12.19 2.84 -12.46
C TRP A 26 12.53 3.64 -13.71
N THR A 27 13.57 3.22 -14.43
CA THR A 27 14.03 3.92 -15.63
C THR A 27 13.36 3.42 -16.91
N THR A 28 12.44 2.49 -16.82
CA THR A 28 11.73 1.90 -17.95
C THR A 28 10.20 2.08 -17.81
N LYS A 29 9.50 1.07 -17.27
CA LYS A 29 8.04 1.10 -17.19
C LYS A 29 7.50 2.19 -16.29
N ALA A 30 8.21 2.55 -15.23
CA ALA A 30 7.79 3.61 -14.33
C ALA A 30 7.61 4.95 -15.04
N LYS A 31 8.40 5.23 -16.08
CA LYS A 31 8.24 6.44 -16.91
C LYS A 31 6.85 6.53 -17.56
N LYS A 32 6.26 5.38 -17.88
CA LYS A 32 4.93 5.32 -18.49
C LYS A 32 3.81 5.45 -17.46
N VAL A 33 4.08 5.04 -16.23
CA VAL A 33 3.12 5.08 -15.11
C VAL A 33 3.11 6.45 -14.45
N PHE A 34 4.29 6.99 -14.14
CA PHE A 34 4.44 8.28 -13.46
C PHE A 34 4.69 9.39 -14.49
N LYS A 35 3.67 9.68 -15.30
CA LYS A 35 3.78 10.63 -16.43
C LYS A 35 4.07 12.06 -16.00
N ASN A 36 3.68 12.44 -14.78
CA ASN A 36 3.90 13.79 -14.26
C ASN A 36 5.28 13.96 -13.61
N PHE A 37 6.04 12.87 -13.44
CA PHE A 37 7.40 12.95 -12.94
C PHE A 37 8.34 13.35 -14.08
N PRO A 38 9.24 14.34 -13.89
CA PRO A 38 10.12 14.79 -14.95
C PRO A 38 10.99 13.67 -15.51
N ALA A 39 11.04 13.54 -16.84
CA ALA A 39 11.70 12.43 -17.51
C ALA A 39 13.20 12.37 -17.22
N ASP A 40 13.85 13.51 -17.04
CA ASP A 40 15.27 13.63 -16.75
C ASP A 40 15.64 13.26 -15.30
N LEU A 41 14.66 13.13 -14.42
CA LEU A 41 14.90 12.80 -13.01
C LEU A 41 14.85 11.31 -12.70
N PHE A 42 14.39 10.46 -13.61
CA PHE A 42 14.33 9.01 -13.34
C PHE A 42 15.71 8.40 -13.09
N GLU A 43 16.69 8.69 -13.94
CA GLU A 43 18.04 8.15 -13.75
C GLU A 43 18.71 8.66 -12.47
N PRO A 44 18.74 9.97 -12.17
CA PRO A 44 19.36 10.45 -10.93
C PRO A 44 18.70 9.94 -9.65
N THR A 45 17.42 9.59 -9.68
CA THR A 45 16.67 9.13 -8.50
C THR A 45 16.55 7.63 -8.39
N LYS A 46 17.22 6.86 -9.25
CA LYS A 46 17.08 5.41 -9.29
C LYS A 46 17.36 4.73 -7.95
N SER A 47 18.42 5.13 -7.25
CA SER A 47 18.75 4.56 -5.94
C SER A 47 17.72 4.91 -4.88
N MET A 48 17.20 6.14 -4.91
CA MET A 48 16.15 6.57 -3.98
C MET A 48 14.85 5.82 -4.24
N ALA A 49 14.50 5.63 -5.50
CA ALA A 49 13.32 4.85 -5.87
C ALA A 49 13.44 3.40 -5.42
N ALA A 50 14.61 2.79 -5.60
CA ALA A 50 14.85 1.41 -5.14
C ALA A 50 14.67 1.30 -3.61
N ASN A 51 15.17 2.26 -2.85
CA ASN A 51 14.99 2.31 -1.40
C ASN A 51 13.50 2.43 -1.04
N GLN A 52 12.76 3.28 -1.73
CA GLN A 52 11.31 3.42 -1.56
C GLN A 52 10.58 2.12 -1.91
N GLY A 53 10.99 1.44 -2.97
CA GLY A 53 10.43 0.15 -3.37
C GLY A 53 10.63 -0.92 -2.30
N LEU A 54 11.79 -0.93 -1.65
CA LEU A 54 12.04 -1.84 -0.53
C LEU A 54 11.03 -1.60 0.60
N TYR A 55 10.78 -0.35 0.98
CA TYR A 55 9.79 -0.03 2.01
C TYR A 55 8.36 -0.40 1.59
N ASN A 56 8.02 -0.20 0.33
CA ASN A 56 6.72 -0.64 -0.19
C ASN A 56 6.57 -2.16 -0.11
N SER A 57 7.65 -2.92 -0.32
CA SER A 57 7.61 -4.37 -0.16
C SER A 57 7.37 -4.79 1.29
N PHE A 58 7.91 -4.05 2.26
CA PHE A 58 7.64 -4.31 3.68
C PHE A 58 6.15 -4.14 4.02
N LEU A 59 5.53 -3.10 3.49
CA LEU A 59 4.10 -2.88 3.68
C LEU A 59 3.27 -4.02 3.07
N ALA A 60 3.63 -4.43 1.85
CA ALA A 60 2.94 -5.52 1.17
C ALA A 60 3.10 -6.85 1.93
N VAL A 61 4.31 -7.19 2.37
CA VAL A 61 4.57 -8.41 3.13
C VAL A 61 3.82 -8.40 4.47
N GLY A 62 3.78 -7.26 5.14
CA GLY A 62 3.04 -7.12 6.40
C GLY A 62 1.54 -7.37 6.22
N LEU A 63 0.95 -6.85 5.15
CA LEU A 63 -0.45 -7.08 4.83
C LEU A 63 -0.72 -8.56 4.50
N VAL A 64 0.15 -9.19 3.73
CA VAL A 64 0.04 -10.63 3.44
C VAL A 64 0.15 -11.43 4.74
N TRP A 65 1.08 -11.08 5.62
CA TRP A 65 1.22 -11.73 6.92
C TRP A 65 -0.08 -11.66 7.72
N SER A 66 -0.73 -10.51 7.74
CA SER A 66 -2.02 -10.36 8.45
C SER A 66 -3.11 -11.31 7.91
N LEU A 67 -3.05 -11.63 6.62
CA LEU A 67 -4.02 -12.54 6.00
C LEU A 67 -3.70 -14.01 6.24
N LEU A 68 -2.44 -14.34 6.48
CA LEU A 68 -1.98 -15.73 6.65
C LEU A 68 -1.97 -16.19 8.10
N ILE A 69 -1.88 -15.27 9.06
CA ILE A 69 -1.84 -15.62 10.46
C ILE A 69 -3.22 -16.14 10.91
N LYS A 70 -3.20 -17.23 11.65
CA LYS A 70 -4.45 -17.89 12.07
C LYS A 70 -5.09 -17.25 13.30
N ASP A 71 -4.29 -16.61 14.14
CA ASP A 71 -4.78 -15.92 15.32
C ASP A 71 -5.56 -14.68 14.90
N THR A 72 -6.83 -14.63 15.26
CA THR A 72 -7.73 -13.56 14.83
C THR A 72 -7.39 -12.21 15.44
N ILE A 73 -6.92 -12.18 16.68
CA ILE A 73 -6.54 -10.94 17.37
C ILE A 73 -5.28 -10.37 16.74
N TRP A 74 -4.26 -11.20 16.54
CA TRP A 74 -3.02 -10.78 15.90
C TRP A 74 -3.23 -10.40 14.44
N GLY A 75 -4.04 -11.16 13.70
CA GLY A 75 -4.39 -10.82 12.32
C GLY A 75 -5.04 -9.45 12.21
N PHE A 76 -5.97 -9.15 13.11
CA PHE A 76 -6.62 -7.84 13.17
C PHE A 76 -5.60 -6.72 13.47
N ASN A 77 -4.77 -6.91 14.50
CA ASN A 77 -3.81 -5.89 14.91
C ASN A 77 -2.76 -5.62 13.83
N ILE A 78 -2.24 -6.67 13.20
CA ILE A 78 -1.23 -6.54 12.14
C ILE A 78 -1.84 -5.85 10.92
N ALA A 79 -3.04 -6.25 10.51
CA ALA A 79 -3.72 -5.61 9.39
C ALA A 79 -3.92 -4.11 9.63
N LEU A 80 -4.44 -3.74 10.81
CA LEU A 80 -4.64 -2.33 11.15
C LEU A 80 -3.34 -1.55 11.15
N PHE A 81 -2.28 -2.10 11.73
CA PHE A 81 -0.99 -1.41 11.77
C PHE A 81 -0.50 -1.08 10.37
N PHE A 82 -0.47 -2.07 9.48
CA PHE A 82 0.02 -1.85 8.13
C PHE A 82 -0.92 -1.01 7.26
N LEU A 83 -2.23 -1.13 7.45
CA LEU A 83 -3.19 -0.26 6.75
C LEU A 83 -3.07 1.19 7.20
N PHE A 84 -2.81 1.44 8.49
CA PHE A 84 -2.51 2.80 8.96
C PHE A 84 -1.20 3.32 8.37
N CYS A 85 -0.17 2.48 8.25
CA CYS A 85 1.07 2.87 7.59
C CYS A 85 0.82 3.26 6.13
N VAL A 86 0.04 2.47 5.40
CA VAL A 86 -0.33 2.77 4.00
C VAL A 86 -1.12 4.07 3.91
N THR A 87 -2.07 4.27 4.81
CA THR A 87 -2.88 5.51 4.86
C THR A 87 -1.99 6.73 5.10
N ALA A 88 -1.09 6.64 6.09
CA ALA A 88 -0.16 7.73 6.39
C ALA A 88 0.75 8.04 5.20
N ALA A 89 1.29 7.00 4.55
CA ALA A 89 2.10 7.16 3.35
C ALA A 89 1.33 7.82 2.21
N GLY A 90 0.06 7.42 2.01
CA GLY A 90 -0.80 7.99 0.98
C GLY A 90 -1.15 9.46 1.24
N ILE A 91 -1.41 9.81 2.49
CA ILE A 91 -1.69 11.20 2.88
C ILE A 91 -0.44 12.06 2.69
N TYR A 92 0.71 11.59 3.17
CA TYR A 92 1.97 12.32 3.02
C TYR A 92 2.33 12.48 1.54
N GLY A 93 2.17 11.43 0.74
CA GLY A 93 2.41 11.46 -0.69
C GLY A 93 1.49 12.44 -1.42
N ALA A 94 0.26 12.61 -0.95
CA ALA A 94 -0.68 13.58 -1.53
C ALA A 94 -0.20 15.02 -1.38
N PHE A 95 0.42 15.36 -0.24
CA PHE A 95 0.97 16.69 0.01
C PHE A 95 2.33 16.89 -0.63
N SER A 96 3.18 15.87 -0.66
CA SER A 96 4.58 16.00 -1.08
C SER A 96 4.80 15.75 -2.56
N ILE A 97 3.96 14.95 -3.22
CA ILE A 97 4.17 14.53 -4.60
C ILE A 97 2.95 14.82 -5.48
N SER A 98 1.81 14.16 -5.24
CA SER A 98 0.62 14.28 -6.08
C SER A 98 -0.64 13.82 -5.35
N LYS A 99 -1.74 14.56 -5.51
CA LYS A 99 -3.05 14.19 -4.93
C LYS A 99 -3.54 12.82 -5.40
N LYS A 100 -3.12 12.38 -6.58
CA LYS A 100 -3.47 11.06 -7.11
C LYS A 100 -3.05 9.93 -6.16
N ILE A 101 -1.93 10.11 -5.46
CA ILE A 101 -1.42 9.13 -4.49
C ILE A 101 -2.41 8.90 -3.35
N PHE A 102 -3.10 9.95 -2.89
CA PHE A 102 -4.14 9.80 -1.88
C PHE A 102 -5.22 8.82 -2.33
N TYR A 103 -5.75 8.99 -3.54
CA TYR A 103 -6.84 8.17 -4.04
C TYR A 103 -6.40 6.72 -4.31
N VAL A 104 -5.19 6.54 -4.77
CA VAL A 104 -4.68 5.20 -5.12
C VAL A 104 -4.24 4.43 -3.88
N GLN A 105 -3.63 5.09 -2.92
CA GLN A 105 -2.99 4.45 -1.77
C GLN A 105 -3.81 4.60 -0.48
N ALA A 106 -4.19 5.82 -0.10
CA ALA A 106 -4.86 6.06 1.16
C ALA A 106 -6.32 5.61 1.15
N VAL A 107 -7.08 5.89 0.09
CA VAL A 107 -8.52 5.60 0.05
C VAL A 107 -8.82 4.11 0.20
N PRO A 108 -8.19 3.19 -0.55
CA PRO A 108 -8.44 1.75 -0.34
C PRO A 108 -8.07 1.29 1.06
N ALA A 109 -6.98 1.81 1.62
CA ALA A 109 -6.54 1.46 2.98
C ALA A 109 -7.53 1.96 4.03
N ILE A 110 -8.03 3.18 3.90
CA ILE A 110 -9.04 3.75 4.82
C ILE A 110 -10.32 2.91 4.78
N ILE A 111 -10.79 2.54 3.60
CA ILE A 111 -11.98 1.69 3.46
C ILE A 111 -11.76 0.35 4.16
N ALA A 112 -10.60 -0.26 3.98
CA ALA A 112 -10.26 -1.52 4.64
C ALA A 112 -10.24 -1.35 6.17
N ILE A 113 -9.66 -0.28 6.69
CA ILE A 113 -9.66 0.03 8.13
C ILE A 113 -11.07 0.13 8.67
N ILE A 114 -11.94 0.87 7.99
CA ILE A 114 -13.35 1.03 8.39
C ILE A 114 -14.03 -0.33 8.46
N LEU A 115 -13.83 -1.19 7.46
CA LEU A 115 -14.42 -2.52 7.44
C LEU A 115 -13.91 -3.41 8.59
N TYR A 116 -12.62 -3.34 8.92
CA TYR A 116 -12.07 -4.05 10.07
C TYR A 116 -12.70 -3.59 11.38
N LEU A 117 -12.85 -2.29 11.56
CA LEU A 117 -13.42 -1.73 12.79
C LEU A 117 -14.90 -2.05 12.93
N ILE A 118 -15.67 -1.95 11.85
CA ILE A 118 -17.10 -2.31 11.84
C ILE A 118 -17.26 -3.80 12.16
N ALA A 119 -16.50 -4.66 11.52
CA ALA A 119 -16.57 -6.10 11.77
C ALA A 119 -16.25 -6.46 13.22
N ASN A 120 -15.26 -5.78 13.80
CA ASN A 120 -14.87 -6.02 15.19
C ASN A 120 -15.94 -5.55 16.20
N LEU A 121 -16.58 -4.40 15.92
CA LEU A 121 -17.57 -3.81 16.82
C LEU A 121 -18.94 -4.49 16.75
N SER A 122 -19.38 -4.87 15.55
CA SER A 122 -20.74 -5.39 15.31
C SER A 122 -20.80 -6.91 15.20
N LEU A 123 -19.66 -7.59 15.28
CA LEU A 123 -19.54 -9.05 15.11
C LEU A 123 -20.05 -9.52 13.73
N ILE A 124 -20.16 -8.61 12.77
CA ILE A 124 -20.56 -8.92 11.39
C ILE A 124 -19.31 -9.37 10.62
N HIS A 125 -19.47 -10.46 9.89
CA HIS A 125 -18.39 -10.99 9.06
C HIS A 125 -18.38 -10.27 7.69
N ILE A 126 -17.57 -9.23 7.58
CA ILE A 126 -17.48 -8.40 6.37
C ILE A 126 -16.27 -8.78 5.52
#